data_14e400c1dc322b1eb78f18a7ca7834ea
#
_entry.id   14e400c1dc322b1eb78f18a7ca7834ea
#
_cell.length_a   1.000
_cell.length_b   1.000
_cell.length_c   1.000
_cell.angle_alpha   90.00
_cell.angle_beta   90.00
_cell.angle_gamma   90.00
#
_symmetry.space_group_name_H-M   'P 1'
#
loop_
_entity.id
_entity.type
_entity.pdbx_description
1 polymer ?
#
loop_
_entity_poly.entity_id
_entity_poly.type
_entity_poly.pdbx_seq_one_letter_code
_entity_poly.pdbx_strand_id
1 'polypeptide(L)'
;MMFIEEVTKVNDMVFKHQAELKKPKYNKIDLWDTGWQKIMTAPPPANNSTATIDDIKKIQELLKNTKSITKRQYVDCDEDGSYYIKAYLEDNDLEFDNSTIEYIEDQCSPVIKHYKNFFNRPRPYQLAEALNMEFKPYVTPTAKSPAYPSGHAVQSRVVANYYASKYPDHREGLYKGAYICGWGRVEAGLHYPSDYSAGIQLADDLMGYMREDKLNEDAPVNATGSGIAMPTTMKRKRDKRFYELWTRKPK
;
A
#
# COMPACT_ATOMS: atom_id res chain seq x y z
N MET A 1 31.17 -22.02 -16.02
CA MET A 1 31.28 -20.56 -16.25
C MET A 1 29.92 -19.90 -16.55
N MET A 2 29.07 -20.45 -17.41
CA MET A 2 27.73 -19.89 -17.74
C MET A 2 26.81 -19.67 -16.51
N PHE A 3 26.76 -20.61 -15.56
CA PHE A 3 25.89 -20.50 -14.37
C PHE A 3 26.24 -19.33 -13.44
N ILE A 4 27.49 -18.95 -13.32
CA ILE A 4 27.93 -17.84 -12.43
C ILE A 4 27.59 -16.49 -13.05
N GLU A 5 27.68 -16.36 -14.38
CA GLU A 5 27.31 -15.10 -15.07
C GLU A 5 25.80 -14.83 -15.05
N GLU A 6 24.95 -15.84 -15.17
CA GLU A 6 23.49 -15.70 -15.06
C GLU A 6 23.05 -15.32 -13.64
N VAL A 7 23.64 -15.95 -12.63
CA VAL A 7 23.35 -15.64 -11.21
C VAL A 7 23.76 -14.22 -10.83
N THR A 8 24.86 -13.73 -11.36
CA THR A 8 25.31 -12.34 -11.14
C THR A 8 24.35 -11.35 -11.80
N LYS A 9 23.91 -11.60 -13.03
CA LYS A 9 22.95 -10.76 -13.76
C LYS A 9 21.60 -10.61 -13.02
N VAL A 10 21.08 -11.67 -12.41
CA VAL A 10 19.82 -11.62 -11.66
C VAL A 10 19.96 -10.77 -10.41
N ASN A 11 21.09 -10.88 -9.69
CA ASN A 11 21.29 -10.10 -8.47
C ASN A 11 21.40 -8.59 -8.73
N ASP A 12 21.95 -8.21 -9.89
CA ASP A 12 22.15 -6.81 -10.30
C ASP A 12 20.91 -6.20 -10.97
N MET A 13 19.81 -6.96 -11.10
CA MET A 13 18.59 -6.44 -11.67
C MET A 13 17.99 -5.33 -10.82
N VAL A 14 17.56 -4.28 -11.49
CA VAL A 14 16.82 -3.17 -10.93
C VAL A 14 15.49 -2.98 -11.67
N PHE A 15 14.60 -2.21 -11.11
CA PHE A 15 13.36 -1.85 -11.79
C PHE A 15 13.69 -1.06 -13.09
N LYS A 16 13.26 -1.57 -14.26
CA LYS A 16 13.70 -1.10 -15.58
C LYS A 16 13.13 0.27 -16.01
N HIS A 17 12.05 0.70 -15.40
CA HIS A 17 11.39 1.96 -15.75
C HIS A 17 11.45 2.90 -14.55
N GLN A 18 12.14 4.04 -14.71
CA GLN A 18 11.94 5.15 -13.77
C GLN A 18 10.48 5.59 -13.93
N ALA A 19 9.71 5.39 -12.87
CA ALA A 19 8.33 5.82 -12.87
C ALA A 19 8.26 7.33 -13.07
N GLU A 20 7.48 7.77 -14.05
CA GLU A 20 6.96 9.14 -14.04
C GLU A 20 6.12 9.31 -12.79
N LEU A 21 6.73 9.90 -11.81
CA LEU A 21 6.10 10.10 -10.52
C LEU A 21 5.05 11.20 -10.70
N LYS A 22 3.78 10.88 -10.47
CA LYS A 22 2.73 11.92 -10.36
C LYS A 22 3.28 13.02 -9.45
N LYS A 23 3.16 14.27 -9.86
CA LYS A 23 3.48 15.40 -8.98
C LYS A 23 2.57 15.28 -7.76
N PRO A 24 3.09 15.44 -6.53
CA PRO A 24 2.24 15.41 -5.35
C PRO A 24 1.18 16.51 -5.45
N LYS A 25 -0.04 16.22 -4.98
CA LYS A 25 -1.15 17.18 -4.94
C LYS A 25 -0.81 18.38 -4.05
N TYR A 26 -0.04 18.12 -3.00
CA TYR A 26 0.46 19.11 -2.07
C TYR A 26 1.95 19.39 -2.34
N ASN A 27 2.31 20.66 -2.45
CA ASN A 27 3.66 21.08 -2.82
C ASN A 27 4.71 20.95 -1.71
N LYS A 28 4.27 20.66 -0.48
CA LYS A 28 5.11 20.65 0.71
C LYS A 28 4.91 19.36 1.50
N ILE A 29 6.02 18.75 1.93
CA ILE A 29 6.01 17.65 2.89
C ILE A 29 6.12 18.29 4.27
N ASP A 30 5.03 18.37 4.99
CA ASP A 30 4.95 19.03 6.30
C ASP A 30 4.19 18.22 7.38
N LEU A 31 3.62 17.08 7.02
CA LEU A 31 3.05 16.16 7.98
C LEU A 31 4.14 15.44 8.81
N TRP A 32 5.35 15.30 8.27
CA TRP A 32 6.43 14.55 8.90
C TRP A 32 7.53 15.49 9.40
N ASP A 33 7.94 15.35 10.66
CA ASP A 33 9.14 16.01 11.18
C ASP A 33 10.40 15.58 10.43
N THR A 34 11.43 16.42 10.49
CA THR A 34 12.74 16.14 9.84
C THR A 34 13.38 14.88 10.42
N GLY A 35 14.07 14.13 9.57
CA GLY A 35 14.78 12.90 9.95
C GLY A 35 14.13 11.61 9.51
N TRP A 36 12.90 11.63 9.01
CA TRP A 36 12.22 10.45 8.47
C TRP A 36 13.02 9.72 7.38
N GLN A 37 13.93 10.40 6.70
CA GLN A 37 14.79 9.83 5.66
C GLN A 37 15.75 8.74 6.18
N LYS A 38 15.90 8.63 7.50
CA LYS A 38 16.79 7.67 8.17
C LYS A 38 16.05 6.50 8.81
N ILE A 39 14.73 6.45 8.71
CA ILE A 39 13.92 5.41 9.37
C ILE A 39 14.28 4.03 8.82
N MET A 40 14.31 3.88 7.51
CA MET A 40 14.44 2.60 6.85
C MET A 40 15.88 2.36 6.39
N THR A 41 16.59 1.51 7.11
CA THR A 41 17.99 1.19 6.82
C THR A 41 18.20 -0.22 6.28
N ALA A 42 17.27 -1.16 6.56
CA ALA A 42 17.37 -2.54 6.11
C ALA A 42 17.07 -2.66 4.61
N PRO A 43 17.99 -3.22 3.81
CA PRO A 43 17.72 -3.48 2.39
C PRO A 43 16.73 -4.63 2.21
N PRO A 44 16.05 -4.70 1.05
CA PRO A 44 15.29 -5.89 0.68
C PRO A 44 16.21 -7.11 0.56
N PRO A 45 15.68 -8.34 0.69
CA PRO A 45 16.44 -9.54 0.36
C PRO A 45 17.02 -9.47 -1.05
N ALA A 46 18.25 -9.98 -1.22
CA ALA A 46 18.90 -10.00 -2.53
C ALA A 46 18.06 -10.74 -3.58
N ASN A 47 18.10 -10.31 -4.82
CA ASN A 47 17.23 -10.84 -5.89
C ASN A 47 17.39 -12.37 -6.09
N ASN A 48 18.59 -12.89 -5.92
CA ASN A 48 18.93 -14.32 -6.07
C ASN A 48 18.92 -15.10 -4.75
N SER A 49 18.48 -14.45 -3.63
CA SER A 49 18.42 -15.13 -2.33
C SER A 49 17.29 -16.16 -2.26
N THR A 50 17.46 -17.19 -1.44
CA THR A 50 16.43 -18.18 -1.13
C THR A 50 15.14 -17.48 -0.66
N ALA A 51 15.25 -16.46 0.19
CA ALA A 51 14.11 -15.70 0.68
C ALA A 51 13.30 -15.06 -0.46
N THR A 52 13.95 -14.45 -1.46
CA THR A 52 13.26 -13.86 -2.61
C THR A 52 12.62 -14.92 -3.50
N ILE A 53 13.31 -16.06 -3.72
CA ILE A 53 12.76 -17.17 -4.50
C ILE A 53 11.53 -17.78 -3.81
N ASP A 54 11.59 -17.95 -2.50
CA ASP A 54 10.47 -18.48 -1.71
C ASP A 54 9.29 -17.49 -1.67
N ASP A 55 9.56 -16.19 -1.59
CA ASP A 55 8.55 -15.15 -1.77
C ASP A 55 7.84 -15.28 -3.13
N ILE A 56 8.58 -15.48 -4.24
CA ILE A 56 8.00 -15.67 -5.58
C ILE A 56 7.13 -16.93 -5.63
N LYS A 57 7.59 -18.06 -5.10
CA LYS A 57 6.82 -19.30 -5.03
C LYS A 57 5.52 -19.13 -4.24
N LYS A 58 5.60 -18.46 -3.10
CA LYS A 58 4.40 -18.13 -2.28
C LYS A 58 3.39 -17.30 -3.06
N ILE A 59 3.85 -16.28 -3.80
CA ILE A 59 2.98 -15.47 -4.64
C ILE A 59 2.35 -16.32 -5.76
N GLN A 60 3.11 -17.22 -6.40
CA GLN A 60 2.56 -18.13 -7.41
C GLN A 60 1.42 -19.00 -6.85
N GLU A 61 1.54 -19.49 -5.61
CA GLU A 61 0.47 -20.23 -4.93
C GLU A 61 -0.75 -19.35 -4.65
N LEU A 62 -0.54 -18.13 -4.17
CA LEU A 62 -1.62 -17.15 -3.95
C LEU A 62 -2.37 -16.85 -5.24
N LEU A 63 -1.66 -16.61 -6.35
CA LEU A 63 -2.26 -16.33 -7.67
C LEU A 63 -3.11 -17.48 -8.19
N LYS A 64 -2.71 -18.75 -7.97
CA LYS A 64 -3.49 -19.93 -8.33
C LYS A 64 -4.79 -20.05 -7.55
N ASN A 65 -4.78 -19.59 -6.29
CA ASN A 65 -5.90 -19.71 -5.35
C ASN A 65 -6.79 -18.47 -5.31
N THR A 66 -6.54 -17.44 -6.14
CA THR A 66 -7.27 -16.18 -6.14
C THR A 66 -8.74 -16.37 -6.51
N LYS A 67 -9.64 -15.99 -5.60
CA LYS A 67 -11.10 -16.01 -5.79
C LYS A 67 -11.58 -14.71 -6.46
N SER A 68 -12.76 -14.75 -7.09
CA SER A 68 -13.36 -13.58 -7.75
C SER A 68 -13.55 -12.37 -6.82
N ILE A 69 -13.86 -12.60 -5.55
CA ILE A 69 -14.00 -11.54 -4.55
C ILE A 69 -12.66 -10.84 -4.27
N THR A 70 -11.58 -11.61 -4.19
CA THR A 70 -10.23 -11.06 -4.00
C THR A 70 -9.82 -10.19 -5.19
N LYS A 71 -10.17 -10.59 -6.41
CA LYS A 71 -9.91 -9.77 -7.61
C LYS A 71 -10.60 -8.40 -7.53
N ARG A 72 -11.84 -8.35 -7.05
CA ARG A 72 -12.55 -7.09 -6.83
C ARG A 72 -11.85 -6.22 -5.78
N GLN A 73 -11.42 -6.83 -4.66
CA GLN A 73 -10.67 -6.13 -3.62
C GLN A 73 -9.39 -5.48 -4.17
N TYR A 74 -8.69 -6.15 -5.11
CA TYR A 74 -7.50 -5.57 -5.74
C TYR A 74 -7.83 -4.31 -6.55
N VAL A 75 -8.95 -4.30 -7.28
CA VAL A 75 -9.39 -3.12 -8.04
C VAL A 75 -9.77 -1.99 -7.10
N ASP A 76 -10.60 -2.27 -6.09
CA ASP A 76 -11.04 -1.27 -5.13
C ASP A 76 -9.84 -0.61 -4.43
N CYS A 77 -8.86 -1.41 -3.98
CA CYS A 77 -7.64 -0.89 -3.33
C CYS A 77 -6.64 -0.25 -4.31
N ASP A 78 -6.66 -0.58 -5.60
CA ASP A 78 -5.79 0.07 -6.60
C ASP A 78 -6.27 1.49 -6.90
N GLU A 79 -7.58 1.70 -6.89
CA GLU A 79 -8.22 3.01 -7.08
C GLU A 79 -8.14 3.88 -5.81
N ASP A 80 -8.26 3.27 -4.62
CA ASP A 80 -8.25 3.93 -3.32
C ASP A 80 -7.51 3.07 -2.29
N GLY A 81 -6.30 3.49 -1.91
CA GLY A 81 -5.43 2.76 -0.98
C GLY A 81 -6.04 2.56 0.41
N SER A 82 -7.02 3.37 0.80
CA SER A 82 -7.72 3.29 2.08
C SER A 82 -9.18 2.84 1.98
N TYR A 83 -9.60 2.30 0.82
CA TYR A 83 -10.99 1.92 0.55
C TYR A 83 -11.63 1.11 1.70
N TYR A 84 -10.97 0.05 2.17
CA TYR A 84 -11.52 -0.81 3.23
C TYR A 84 -11.44 -0.20 4.63
N ILE A 85 -10.59 0.79 4.85
CA ILE A 85 -10.57 1.57 6.09
C ILE A 85 -11.78 2.51 6.11
N LYS A 86 -12.04 3.23 5.01
CA LYS A 86 -13.21 4.11 4.86
C LYS A 86 -14.50 3.34 5.02
N ALA A 87 -14.61 2.19 4.35
CA ALA A 87 -15.78 1.31 4.48
C ALA A 87 -16.01 0.84 5.92
N TYR A 88 -14.92 0.54 6.66
CA TYR A 88 -15.03 0.17 8.08
C TYR A 88 -15.50 1.34 8.93
N LEU A 89 -14.97 2.54 8.72
CA LEU A 89 -15.38 3.74 9.45
C LEU A 89 -16.87 4.05 9.22
N GLU A 90 -17.32 3.98 7.97
CA GLU A 90 -18.73 4.15 7.59
C GLU A 90 -19.65 3.08 8.23
N ASP A 91 -19.26 1.81 8.17
CA ASP A 91 -20.06 0.69 8.69
C ASP A 91 -20.21 0.71 10.23
N ASN A 92 -19.34 1.44 10.93
CA ASN A 92 -19.38 1.59 12.39
C ASN A 92 -19.80 2.99 12.85
N ASP A 93 -20.34 3.83 11.95
CA ASP A 93 -20.77 5.20 12.23
C ASP A 93 -19.68 6.08 12.89
N LEU A 94 -18.41 5.87 12.53
CA LEU A 94 -17.25 6.62 13.02
C LEU A 94 -17.00 7.84 12.13
N GLU A 95 -16.79 8.99 12.76
CA GLU A 95 -16.49 10.22 12.03
C GLU A 95 -15.13 10.17 11.33
N PHE A 96 -15.10 10.49 10.04
CA PHE A 96 -13.87 10.68 9.29
C PHE A 96 -14.06 11.70 8.17
N ASP A 97 -12.96 12.27 7.74
CA ASP A 97 -12.92 13.20 6.62
C ASP A 97 -12.04 12.63 5.50
N ASN A 98 -12.61 12.56 4.30
CA ASN A 98 -11.91 12.05 3.11
C ASN A 98 -10.71 12.93 2.76
N SER A 99 -10.78 14.25 2.97
CA SER A 99 -9.68 15.15 2.67
C SER A 99 -8.48 14.91 3.59
N THR A 100 -8.73 14.58 4.86
CA THR A 100 -7.68 14.17 5.82
C THR A 100 -7.00 12.88 5.38
N ILE A 101 -7.77 11.87 4.92
CA ILE A 101 -7.20 10.61 4.41
C ILE A 101 -6.35 10.88 3.17
N GLU A 102 -6.88 11.63 2.19
CA GLU A 102 -6.15 11.98 0.96
C GLU A 102 -4.87 12.76 1.28
N TYR A 103 -4.91 13.68 2.24
CA TYR A 103 -3.75 14.42 2.68
C TYR A 103 -2.68 13.51 3.28
N ILE A 104 -3.05 12.60 4.19
CA ILE A 104 -2.12 11.62 4.78
C ILE A 104 -1.48 10.76 3.68
N GLU A 105 -2.26 10.22 2.76
CA GLU A 105 -1.76 9.38 1.66
C GLU A 105 -0.81 10.15 0.74
N ASP A 106 -1.13 11.41 0.43
CA ASP A 106 -0.28 12.26 -0.41
C ASP A 106 1.03 12.59 0.30
N GLN A 107 1.00 12.88 1.60
CA GLN A 107 2.19 13.11 2.42
C GLN A 107 3.07 11.86 2.60
N CYS A 108 2.50 10.64 2.53
CA CYS A 108 3.27 9.39 2.47
C CYS A 108 4.01 9.22 1.13
N SER A 109 3.46 9.75 0.04
CA SER A 109 3.96 9.50 -1.31
C SER A 109 5.43 9.88 -1.51
N PRO A 110 5.94 11.05 -1.09
CA PRO A 110 7.36 11.40 -1.23
C PRO A 110 8.27 10.52 -0.35
N VAL A 111 7.81 10.10 0.82
CA VAL A 111 8.54 9.17 1.69
C VAL A 111 8.71 7.81 1.00
N ILE A 112 7.60 7.26 0.48
CA ILE A 112 7.59 6.02 -0.29
C ILE A 112 8.52 6.11 -1.50
N LYS A 113 8.46 7.22 -2.24
CA LYS A 113 9.31 7.46 -3.43
C LYS A 113 10.79 7.51 -3.08
N HIS A 114 11.16 8.16 -1.97
CA HIS A 114 12.53 8.21 -1.50
C HIS A 114 13.12 6.80 -1.36
N TYR A 115 12.44 5.92 -0.63
CA TYR A 115 12.94 4.55 -0.42
C TYR A 115 12.84 3.68 -1.66
N LYS A 116 11.78 3.81 -2.46
CA LYS A 116 11.66 3.10 -3.74
C LYS A 116 12.81 3.42 -4.69
N ASN A 117 13.17 4.69 -4.80
CA ASN A 117 14.28 5.11 -5.65
C ASN A 117 15.64 4.67 -5.09
N PHE A 118 15.80 4.69 -3.76
CA PHE A 118 17.02 4.26 -3.09
C PHE A 118 17.31 2.77 -3.31
N PHE A 119 16.32 1.90 -3.08
CA PHE A 119 16.50 0.45 -3.20
C PHE A 119 16.31 -0.08 -4.62
N ASN A 120 15.50 0.56 -5.41
CA ASN A 120 15.21 0.26 -6.82
C ASN A 120 14.93 -1.23 -7.12
N ARG A 121 14.23 -1.93 -6.22
CA ARG A 121 13.95 -3.37 -6.31
C ARG A 121 13.05 -3.70 -7.50
N PRO A 122 13.39 -4.71 -8.34
CA PRO A 122 12.50 -5.17 -9.41
C PRO A 122 11.22 -5.78 -8.83
N ARG A 123 10.14 -5.71 -9.61
CA ARG A 123 8.86 -6.34 -9.24
C ARG A 123 8.93 -7.87 -9.34
N PRO A 124 8.07 -8.62 -8.61
CA PRO A 124 8.06 -10.09 -8.67
C PRO A 124 7.99 -10.66 -10.09
N TYR A 125 7.16 -10.07 -10.96
CA TYR A 125 7.01 -10.53 -12.34
C TYR A 125 8.26 -10.33 -13.20
N GLN A 126 9.01 -9.25 -12.96
CA GLN A 126 10.26 -8.97 -13.69
C GLN A 126 11.35 -9.97 -13.30
N LEU A 127 11.43 -10.29 -12.00
CA LEU A 127 12.42 -11.24 -11.50
C LEU A 127 12.05 -12.68 -11.84
N ALA A 128 10.77 -13.05 -11.77
CA ALA A 128 10.28 -14.36 -12.18
C ALA A 128 10.57 -14.65 -13.66
N GLU A 129 10.40 -13.65 -14.54
CA GLU A 129 10.77 -13.73 -15.96
C GLU A 129 12.26 -14.04 -16.13
N ALA A 130 13.13 -13.31 -15.41
CA ALA A 130 14.58 -13.52 -15.47
C ALA A 130 15.04 -14.86 -14.91
N LEU A 131 14.25 -15.46 -14.00
CA LEU A 131 14.48 -16.78 -13.40
C LEU A 131 13.79 -17.90 -14.18
N ASN A 132 13.18 -17.63 -15.34
CA ASN A 132 12.38 -18.60 -16.13
C ASN A 132 11.25 -19.25 -15.32
N MET A 133 10.64 -18.53 -14.37
CA MET A 133 9.51 -18.98 -13.57
C MET A 133 8.19 -18.51 -14.20
N GLU A 134 7.19 -19.38 -14.32
CA GLU A 134 5.87 -18.98 -14.78
C GLU A 134 5.23 -18.00 -13.76
N PHE A 135 4.84 -16.81 -14.23
CA PHE A 135 4.29 -15.78 -13.35
C PHE A 135 3.28 -14.91 -14.09
N LYS A 136 2.05 -14.85 -13.59
CA LYS A 136 0.95 -14.10 -14.20
C LYS A 136 0.31 -13.16 -13.16
N PRO A 137 0.88 -11.95 -12.96
CA PRO A 137 0.35 -11.00 -12.00
C PRO A 137 -1.01 -10.44 -12.45
N TYR A 138 -1.79 -9.97 -11.49
CA TYR A 138 -2.95 -9.14 -11.77
C TYR A 138 -2.48 -7.72 -12.09
N VAL A 139 -2.48 -7.37 -13.38
CA VAL A 139 -1.94 -6.07 -13.85
C VAL A 139 -2.84 -4.94 -13.37
N THR A 140 -2.25 -3.92 -12.75
CA THR A 140 -2.94 -2.71 -12.32
C THR A 140 -2.22 -1.45 -12.84
N PRO A 141 -2.97 -0.34 -13.05
CA PRO A 141 -2.39 0.92 -13.54
C PRO A 141 -1.33 1.53 -12.62
N THR A 142 -1.36 1.23 -11.32
CA THR A 142 -0.48 1.87 -10.32
C THR A 142 0.89 1.18 -10.17
N ALA A 143 1.08 -0.02 -10.70
CA ALA A 143 2.31 -0.81 -10.55
C ALA A 143 3.49 -0.33 -11.43
N LYS A 144 3.74 0.99 -11.49
CA LYS A 144 4.74 1.65 -12.37
C LYS A 144 5.98 2.17 -11.63
N SER A 145 6.28 1.66 -10.45
CA SER A 145 7.41 2.07 -9.61
C SER A 145 8.12 0.86 -9.01
N PRO A 146 9.36 1.00 -8.49
CA PRO A 146 10.06 -0.09 -7.81
C PRO A 146 9.22 -0.78 -6.74
N ALA A 147 9.57 -2.03 -6.42
CA ALA A 147 8.75 -2.86 -5.55
C ALA A 147 8.84 -2.45 -4.06
N TYR A 148 10.01 -2.09 -3.56
CA TYR A 148 10.30 -1.97 -2.12
C TYR A 148 10.44 -0.51 -1.66
N PRO A 149 9.74 -0.13 -0.57
CA PRO A 149 8.65 -0.85 0.12
C PRO A 149 7.32 -0.79 -0.64
N SER A 150 6.31 -1.57 -0.19
CA SER A 150 4.96 -1.50 -0.74
C SER A 150 4.27 -0.18 -0.37
N GLY A 151 3.95 0.65 -1.37
CA GLY A 151 3.30 1.95 -1.13
C GLY A 151 1.92 1.84 -0.50
N HIS A 152 1.07 0.92 -1.00
CA HIS A 152 -0.26 0.68 -0.44
C HIS A 152 -0.19 0.18 1.02
N ALA A 153 0.84 -0.64 1.36
CA ALA A 153 1.03 -1.07 2.75
C ALA A 153 1.39 0.11 3.67
N VAL A 154 2.22 1.05 3.19
CA VAL A 154 2.57 2.26 3.95
C VAL A 154 1.33 3.14 4.13
N GLN A 155 0.68 3.54 3.04
CA GLN A 155 -0.44 4.49 3.06
C GLN A 155 -1.60 3.97 3.92
N SER A 156 -2.08 2.75 3.63
CA SER A 156 -3.19 2.17 4.38
C SER A 156 -2.85 1.97 5.86
N ARG A 157 -1.60 1.59 6.20
CA ARG A 157 -1.20 1.41 7.60
C ARG A 157 -1.10 2.73 8.35
N VAL A 158 -0.58 3.80 7.75
CA VAL A 158 -0.54 5.14 8.38
C VAL A 158 -1.96 5.65 8.63
N VAL A 159 -2.86 5.54 7.65
CA VAL A 159 -4.27 5.92 7.83
C VAL A 159 -4.93 5.11 8.94
N ALA A 160 -4.70 3.78 8.97
CA ALA A 160 -5.23 2.94 10.03
C ALA A 160 -4.67 3.30 11.41
N ASN A 161 -3.37 3.62 11.52
CA ASN A 161 -2.74 4.07 12.76
C ASN A 161 -3.36 5.37 13.26
N TYR A 162 -3.57 6.33 12.36
CA TYR A 162 -4.19 7.62 12.69
C TYR A 162 -5.61 7.43 13.24
N TYR A 163 -6.46 6.65 12.56
CA TYR A 163 -7.82 6.41 13.06
C TYR A 163 -7.86 5.47 14.27
N ALA A 164 -6.91 4.54 14.42
CA ALA A 164 -6.79 3.72 15.62
C ALA A 164 -6.38 4.52 16.86
N SER A 165 -5.70 5.66 16.70
CA SER A 165 -5.44 6.59 17.81
C SER A 165 -6.70 7.35 18.23
N LYS A 166 -7.57 7.70 17.28
CA LYS A 166 -8.87 8.33 17.54
C LYS A 166 -9.91 7.35 18.10
N TYR A 167 -9.91 6.12 17.63
CA TYR A 167 -10.88 5.07 17.92
C TYR A 167 -10.18 3.78 18.40
N PRO A 168 -9.60 3.75 19.62
CA PRO A 168 -8.79 2.62 20.09
C PRO A 168 -9.51 1.28 20.09
N ASP A 169 -10.81 1.27 20.40
CA ASP A 169 -11.66 0.07 20.43
C ASP A 169 -11.91 -0.54 19.04
N HIS A 170 -11.68 0.25 17.98
CA HIS A 170 -11.86 -0.15 16.59
C HIS A 170 -10.54 -0.53 15.89
N ARG A 171 -9.43 -0.56 16.63
CA ARG A 171 -8.08 -0.81 16.09
C ARG A 171 -8.00 -2.06 15.23
N GLU A 172 -8.56 -3.18 15.68
CA GLU A 172 -8.51 -4.45 14.96
C GLU A 172 -9.18 -4.34 13.58
N GLY A 173 -10.35 -3.73 13.51
CA GLY A 173 -11.08 -3.53 12.27
C GLY A 173 -10.35 -2.62 11.29
N LEU A 174 -9.81 -1.51 11.76
CA LEU A 174 -9.01 -0.57 10.97
C LEU A 174 -7.76 -1.25 10.38
N TYR A 175 -7.04 -2.03 11.20
CA TYR A 175 -5.86 -2.78 10.75
C TYR A 175 -6.21 -3.89 9.76
N LYS A 176 -7.39 -4.50 9.89
CA LYS A 176 -7.88 -5.47 8.90
C LYS A 176 -8.16 -4.80 7.56
N GLY A 177 -8.74 -3.60 7.54
CA GLY A 177 -8.90 -2.78 6.33
C GLY A 177 -7.57 -2.50 5.66
N ALA A 178 -6.57 -2.05 6.44
CA ALA A 178 -5.21 -1.81 5.96
C ALA A 178 -4.53 -3.09 5.42
N TYR A 179 -4.73 -4.23 6.10
CA TYR A 179 -4.24 -5.52 5.64
C TYR A 179 -4.80 -5.90 4.27
N ILE A 180 -6.11 -5.75 4.06
CA ILE A 180 -6.74 -6.06 2.77
C ILE A 180 -6.11 -5.22 1.65
N CYS A 181 -5.93 -3.91 1.86
CA CYS A 181 -5.33 -3.03 0.85
C CYS A 181 -3.83 -3.34 0.63
N GLY A 182 -3.06 -3.49 1.69
CA GLY A 182 -1.61 -3.72 1.60
C GLY A 182 -1.25 -5.13 1.14
N TRP A 183 -1.81 -6.18 1.77
CA TRP A 183 -1.54 -7.58 1.44
C TRP A 183 -2.15 -8.00 0.11
N GLY A 184 -3.28 -7.42 -0.27
CA GLY A 184 -3.87 -7.62 -1.59
C GLY A 184 -2.90 -7.37 -2.74
N ARG A 185 -1.90 -6.49 -2.55
CA ARG A 185 -0.83 -6.25 -3.56
C ARG A 185 0.13 -7.44 -3.69
N VAL A 186 0.35 -8.22 -2.62
CA VAL A 186 1.13 -9.46 -2.64
C VAL A 186 0.33 -10.54 -3.36
N GLU A 187 -0.94 -10.72 -3.01
CA GLU A 187 -1.84 -11.68 -3.65
C GLU A 187 -2.06 -11.39 -5.13
N ALA A 188 -2.01 -10.12 -5.54
CA ALA A 188 -2.05 -9.70 -6.94
C ALA A 188 -0.74 -9.93 -7.71
N GLY A 189 0.34 -10.36 -7.04
CA GLY A 189 1.64 -10.58 -7.66
C GLY A 189 2.43 -9.31 -7.97
N LEU A 190 2.12 -8.19 -7.32
CA LEU A 190 2.73 -6.89 -7.57
C LEU A 190 3.83 -6.52 -6.57
N HIS A 191 3.81 -7.14 -5.41
CA HIS A 191 4.77 -6.95 -4.32
C HIS A 191 5.17 -8.28 -3.70
N TYR A 192 6.38 -8.34 -3.17
CA TYR A 192 6.82 -9.46 -2.33
C TYR A 192 6.23 -9.35 -0.91
N PRO A 193 6.03 -10.47 -0.19
CA PRO A 193 5.75 -10.44 1.25
C PRO A 193 6.70 -9.53 2.03
N SER A 194 7.98 -9.55 1.69
CA SER A 194 9.01 -8.69 2.31
C SER A 194 8.79 -7.20 2.03
N ASP A 195 8.26 -6.81 0.85
CA ASP A 195 7.90 -5.40 0.56
C ASP A 195 6.73 -4.93 1.43
N TYR A 196 5.75 -5.82 1.64
CA TYR A 196 4.60 -5.55 2.50
C TYR A 196 5.06 -5.35 3.96
N SER A 197 5.86 -6.28 4.49
CA SER A 197 6.35 -6.20 5.87
C SER A 197 7.16 -4.93 6.12
N ALA A 198 8.03 -4.57 5.16
CA ALA A 198 8.81 -3.33 5.22
C ALA A 198 7.91 -2.07 5.14
N GLY A 199 6.83 -2.13 4.35
CA GLY A 199 5.85 -1.05 4.27
C GLY A 199 5.10 -0.82 5.58
N ILE A 200 4.70 -1.91 6.27
CA ILE A 200 4.07 -1.84 7.59
C ILE A 200 5.04 -1.25 8.62
N GLN A 201 6.30 -1.74 8.66
CA GLN A 201 7.32 -1.21 9.58
C GLN A 201 7.56 0.28 9.34
N LEU A 202 7.75 0.69 8.09
CA LEU A 202 7.94 2.11 7.74
C LEU A 202 6.74 2.97 8.18
N ALA A 203 5.53 2.48 8.01
CA ALA A 203 4.33 3.19 8.43
C ALA A 203 4.24 3.35 9.94
N ASP A 204 4.54 2.29 10.69
CA ASP A 204 4.54 2.33 12.16
C ASP A 204 5.63 3.27 12.68
N ASP A 205 6.83 3.25 12.10
CA ASP A 205 7.93 4.14 12.47
C ASP A 205 7.64 5.62 12.11
N LEU A 206 6.95 5.87 11.00
CA LEU A 206 6.54 7.24 10.59
C LEU A 206 5.62 7.91 11.59
N MET A 207 4.81 7.16 12.35
CA MET A 207 3.94 7.74 13.37
C MET A 207 4.70 8.54 14.42
N GLY A 208 5.96 8.16 14.72
CA GLY A 208 6.83 8.92 15.63
C GLY A 208 7.31 10.27 15.08
N TYR A 209 7.09 10.52 13.79
CA TYR A 209 7.44 11.78 13.10
C TYR A 209 6.21 12.58 12.69
N MET A 210 5.00 12.10 12.99
CA MET A 210 3.76 12.76 12.60
C MET A 210 3.53 14.06 13.39
N ARG A 211 3.25 15.10 12.66
CA ARG A 211 2.87 16.41 13.18
C ARG A 211 1.35 16.54 13.21
N GLU A 212 0.76 16.27 14.36
CA GLU A 212 -0.70 16.29 14.54
C GLU A 212 -1.31 17.68 14.34
N ASP A 213 -0.54 18.77 14.60
CA ASP A 213 -0.96 20.15 14.32
C ASP A 213 -1.35 20.35 12.84
N LYS A 214 -0.67 19.67 11.92
CA LYS A 214 -0.93 19.78 10.49
C LYS A 214 -2.21 19.09 10.03
N LEU A 215 -2.68 18.11 10.75
CA LEU A 215 -3.95 17.44 10.46
C LEU A 215 -5.18 18.29 10.81
N ASN A 216 -4.99 19.27 11.68
CA ASN A 216 -6.05 20.18 12.10
C ASN A 216 -6.05 21.52 11.32
N GLU A 217 -4.88 21.96 10.81
CA GLU A 217 -4.73 23.23 10.10
C GLU A 217 -5.00 23.12 8.60
N ASP A 218 -4.60 22.01 7.95
CA ASP A 218 -4.58 21.83 6.49
C ASP A 218 -5.67 20.89 5.95
N ALA A 219 -6.56 20.37 6.78
CA ALA A 219 -7.83 19.84 6.29
C ALA A 219 -8.52 20.99 5.55
N PRO A 220 -8.68 20.97 4.19
CA PRO A 220 -9.21 22.12 3.49
C PRO A 220 -10.61 22.39 4.01
N VAL A 221 -10.72 23.40 4.85
CA VAL A 221 -12.00 24.02 5.14
C VAL A 221 -12.47 24.48 3.76
N ASN A 222 -13.48 23.83 3.19
CA ASN A 222 -14.17 24.31 2.02
C ASN A 222 -14.80 25.67 2.36
N ALA A 223 -13.96 26.72 2.35
CA ALA A 223 -14.35 28.10 2.41
C ALA A 223 -14.86 28.52 1.03
N THR A 224 -15.96 27.91 0.61
CA THR A 224 -16.85 28.46 -0.41
C THR A 224 -18.26 28.10 -0.03
N GLY A 225 -18.89 29.03 0.70
CA GLY A 225 -20.34 29.12 0.76
C GLY A 225 -20.91 29.42 -0.61
N SER A 226 -21.07 28.42 -1.44
CA SER A 226 -22.01 28.36 -2.54
C SER A 226 -22.40 26.90 -2.74
N GLY A 227 -23.64 26.62 -2.35
CA GLY A 227 -24.23 25.29 -2.43
C GLY A 227 -24.30 24.78 -3.86
N ILE A 228 -23.30 24.02 -4.23
CA ILE A 228 -23.43 23.00 -5.26
C ILE A 228 -23.61 21.69 -4.51
N ALA A 229 -24.88 21.27 -4.41
CA ALA A 229 -25.20 19.94 -3.91
C ALA A 229 -24.38 18.93 -4.71
N MET A 230 -23.39 18.30 -4.04
CA MET A 230 -22.76 17.12 -4.58
C MET A 230 -23.86 16.10 -4.87
N PRO A 231 -23.80 15.37 -6.00
CA PRO A 231 -24.78 14.33 -6.27
C PRO A 231 -24.71 13.34 -5.12
N THR A 232 -25.78 13.31 -4.35
CA THR A 232 -26.02 12.35 -3.30
C THR A 232 -25.70 10.96 -3.82
N THR A 233 -24.59 10.40 -3.29
CA THR A 233 -24.45 8.96 -3.08
C THR A 233 -25.05 8.06 -4.16
N MET A 234 -24.23 7.55 -5.05
CA MET A 234 -24.46 6.19 -5.51
C MET A 234 -24.41 5.30 -4.25
N LYS A 235 -25.57 5.06 -3.65
CA LYS A 235 -25.77 3.94 -2.74
C LYS A 235 -25.56 2.68 -3.56
N ARG A 236 -24.28 2.26 -3.76
CA ARG A 236 -23.98 0.92 -4.25
C ARG A 236 -24.66 -0.01 -3.26
N LYS A 237 -25.57 -0.86 -3.73
CA LYS A 237 -26.24 -1.88 -2.93
C LYS A 237 -25.14 -2.60 -2.14
N ARG A 238 -25.15 -2.44 -0.81
CA ARG A 238 -24.22 -3.07 0.11
C ARG A 238 -24.18 -4.56 -0.21
N ASP A 239 -23.03 -5.06 -0.62
CA ASP A 239 -22.89 -6.48 -0.91
C ASP A 239 -22.83 -7.19 0.44
N LYS A 240 -23.90 -7.94 0.80
CA LYS A 240 -24.00 -8.71 2.05
C LYS A 240 -22.80 -9.61 2.30
N ARG A 241 -22.01 -9.95 1.26
CA ARG A 241 -20.77 -10.73 1.35
C ARG A 241 -19.63 -9.97 2.04
N PHE A 242 -19.69 -8.65 2.15
CA PHE A 242 -18.72 -7.87 2.91
C PHE A 242 -18.76 -8.24 4.41
N TYR A 243 -19.97 -8.37 4.98
CA TYR A 243 -20.15 -8.82 6.35
C TYR A 243 -19.59 -10.23 6.62
N GLU A 244 -19.66 -11.14 5.67
CA GLU A 244 -19.10 -12.50 5.82
C GLU A 244 -17.56 -12.50 5.91
N LEU A 245 -16.88 -11.53 5.32
CA LEU A 245 -15.43 -11.37 5.44
C LEU A 245 -15.01 -10.86 6.83
N TRP A 246 -15.82 -9.99 7.44
CA TRP A 246 -15.56 -9.44 8.77
C TRP A 246 -15.83 -10.44 9.89
N THR A 247 -16.75 -11.38 9.69
CA THR A 247 -17.17 -12.33 10.71
C THR A 247 -16.42 -13.67 10.70
N ARG A 248 -15.62 -13.96 9.67
CA ARG A 248 -14.81 -15.18 9.63
C ARG A 248 -13.61 -15.04 10.55
N LYS A 249 -13.66 -15.73 11.72
CA LYS A 249 -12.46 -15.95 12.54
C LYS A 249 -11.41 -16.67 11.70
N PRO A 250 -10.12 -16.28 11.77
CA PRO A 250 -9.06 -17.07 11.15
C PRO A 250 -9.08 -18.49 11.75
N LYS A 251 -9.03 -19.51 10.89
CA LYS A 251 -8.83 -20.90 11.29
C LYS A 251 -7.38 -21.12 11.67
#